data_7591e4449e2532a7a695bbe515cb416e
#
_entry.id   7591e4449e2532a7a695bbe515cb416e
#
_cell.length_a   1.000
_cell.length_b   1.000
_cell.length_c   1.000
_cell.angle_alpha   90.00
_cell.angle_beta   90.00
_cell.angle_gamma   90.00
#
_symmetry.space_group_name_H-M   'P 1'
#
loop_
_entity.id
_entity.type
_entity.pdbx_description
1 polymer ?
#
loop_
_entity_poly.entity_id
_entity_poly.type
_entity_poly.pdbx_seq_one_letter_code
_entity_poly.pdbx_strand_id
1 'polypeptide(L)'
;MEKAETKGAAFDFYGKLPLTKAVPLGLQHVLAMFVGNLTPILIITGACGIGAGSEFAELQVDLLQNAMLVAGIVTLVQLYAIGPVGGKVPIIMGTSSGFIGVFNSVAKVMGGGIAGYGAIMLASVLGGLFETVLGFLLKPLRRFFPAVVTGTVAVSYTHLRAHET
;
A
#
# COMPACT_ATOMS: atom_id res chain seq x y z
N MET A 1 41.07 9.60 0.13
CA MET A 1 40.07 10.21 1.04
C MET A 1 38.63 10.16 0.50
N GLU A 2 38.41 9.74 -0.73
CA GLU A 2 37.09 9.75 -1.43
C GLU A 2 36.18 8.54 -1.09
N LYS A 3 36.72 7.46 -0.52
CA LYS A 3 35.92 6.24 -0.20
C LYS A 3 35.14 6.29 1.14
N ALA A 4 35.40 7.25 2.01
CA ALA A 4 34.73 7.34 3.31
C ALA A 4 33.44 8.14 3.26
N GLU A 5 33.35 9.15 2.37
CA GLU A 5 32.15 9.99 2.24
C GLU A 5 30.95 9.28 1.60
N THR A 6 31.19 8.28 0.74
CA THR A 6 30.13 7.55 0.05
C THR A 6 29.41 6.53 0.95
N LYS A 7 30.03 6.07 2.04
CA LYS A 7 29.35 5.14 2.99
C LYS A 7 28.37 5.84 3.93
N GLY A 8 28.63 7.09 4.29
CA GLY A 8 27.72 7.88 5.12
C GLY A 8 26.47 8.36 4.37
N ALA A 9 26.64 8.78 3.11
CA ALA A 9 25.55 9.32 2.31
C ALA A 9 24.44 8.31 1.95
N ALA A 10 24.74 7.01 1.93
CA ALA A 10 23.75 5.97 1.61
C ALA A 10 22.73 5.73 2.74
N PHE A 11 23.09 6.05 3.98
CA PHE A 11 22.25 5.89 5.18
C PHE A 11 21.80 7.23 5.77
N ASP A 12 22.20 8.35 5.17
CA ASP A 12 21.75 9.67 5.59
C ASP A 12 20.42 10.00 4.92
N PHE A 13 19.44 10.41 5.72
CA PHE A 13 18.08 10.75 5.25
C PHE A 13 18.08 11.87 4.20
N TYR A 14 19.03 12.81 4.29
CA TYR A 14 19.23 13.90 3.33
C TYR A 14 20.41 13.68 2.38
N GLY A 15 21.02 12.50 2.43
CA GLY A 15 22.16 12.17 1.60
C GLY A 15 21.82 12.08 0.12
N LYS A 16 22.66 12.70 -0.74
CA LYS A 16 22.51 12.62 -2.20
C LYS A 16 23.19 11.36 -2.73
N LEU A 17 22.41 10.38 -3.14
CA LEU A 17 22.93 9.18 -3.80
C LEU A 17 23.34 9.50 -5.25
N PRO A 18 24.50 9.01 -5.72
CA PRO A 18 24.86 9.11 -7.14
C PRO A 18 23.85 8.32 -8.00
N LEU A 19 23.49 8.86 -9.17
CA LEU A 19 22.47 8.28 -10.07
C LEU A 19 22.77 6.84 -10.44
N THR A 20 24.04 6.45 -10.57
CA THR A 20 24.47 5.08 -10.85
C THR A 20 24.03 4.06 -9.80
N LYS A 21 23.83 4.48 -8.54
CA LYS A 21 23.30 3.65 -7.45
C LYS A 21 21.79 3.88 -7.24
N ALA A 22 21.33 5.09 -7.44
CA ALA A 22 19.93 5.44 -7.24
C ALA A 22 19.00 4.75 -8.25
N VAL A 23 19.42 4.65 -9.52
CA VAL A 23 18.61 4.01 -10.58
C VAL A 23 18.39 2.51 -10.34
N PRO A 24 19.42 1.69 -10.09
CA PRO A 24 19.21 0.26 -9.79
C PRO A 24 18.36 0.03 -8.54
N LEU A 25 18.61 0.80 -7.47
CA LEU A 25 17.81 0.69 -6.24
C LEU A 25 16.35 1.11 -6.45
N GLY A 26 16.12 2.17 -7.23
CA GLY A 26 14.78 2.60 -7.61
C GLY A 26 14.05 1.53 -8.44
N LEU A 27 14.73 0.94 -9.41
CA LEU A 27 14.17 -0.14 -10.23
C LEU A 27 13.82 -1.38 -9.39
N GLN A 28 14.69 -1.77 -8.47
CA GLN A 28 14.43 -2.85 -7.52
C GLN A 28 13.16 -2.57 -6.69
N HIS A 29 12.99 -1.34 -6.22
CA HIS A 29 11.80 -0.91 -5.48
C HIS A 29 10.54 -0.99 -6.32
N VAL A 30 10.60 -0.53 -7.58
CA VAL A 30 9.45 -0.61 -8.51
C VAL A 30 9.04 -2.06 -8.76
N LEU A 31 10.02 -2.96 -8.99
CA LEU A 31 9.74 -4.38 -9.21
C LEU A 31 9.12 -5.04 -7.96
N ALA A 32 9.65 -4.76 -6.78
CA ALA A 32 9.11 -5.30 -5.54
C ALA A 32 7.68 -4.81 -5.28
N MET A 33 7.42 -3.52 -5.53
CA MET A 33 6.10 -2.92 -5.41
C MET A 33 5.09 -3.46 -6.41
N PHE A 34 5.52 -3.71 -7.63
CA PHE A 34 4.66 -4.24 -8.69
C PHE A 34 3.98 -5.53 -8.22
N VAL A 35 4.77 -6.49 -7.76
CA VAL A 35 4.23 -7.77 -7.24
C VAL A 35 3.37 -7.54 -5.98
N GLY A 36 3.84 -6.70 -5.05
CA GLY A 36 3.12 -6.40 -3.81
C GLY A 36 1.74 -5.78 -4.03
N ASN A 37 1.58 -4.96 -5.06
CA ASN A 37 0.29 -4.33 -5.40
C ASN A 37 -0.63 -5.25 -6.19
N LEU A 38 -0.09 -6.07 -7.09
CA LEU A 38 -0.90 -6.97 -7.92
C LEU A 38 -1.59 -8.05 -7.09
N THR A 39 -0.88 -8.64 -6.14
CA THR A 39 -1.36 -9.79 -5.37
C THR A 39 -2.70 -9.53 -4.66
N PRO A 40 -2.87 -8.46 -3.85
CA PRO A 40 -4.15 -8.20 -3.19
C PRO A 40 -5.31 -7.99 -4.17
N ILE A 41 -5.06 -7.29 -5.28
CA ILE A 41 -6.09 -7.00 -6.27
C ILE A 41 -6.53 -8.27 -6.98
N LEU A 42 -5.59 -9.13 -7.38
CA LEU A 42 -5.89 -10.43 -7.99
C LEU A 42 -6.71 -11.33 -7.06
N ILE A 43 -6.38 -11.35 -5.77
CA ILE A 43 -7.13 -12.14 -4.78
C ILE A 43 -8.56 -11.61 -4.63
N ILE A 44 -8.73 -10.28 -4.51
CA ILE A 44 -10.04 -9.65 -4.31
C ILE A 44 -10.91 -9.79 -5.56
N THR A 45 -10.37 -9.49 -6.74
CA THR A 45 -11.10 -9.65 -8.00
C THR A 45 -11.45 -11.11 -8.26
N GLY A 46 -10.52 -12.04 -7.97
CA GLY A 46 -10.76 -13.47 -8.04
C GLY A 46 -11.87 -13.94 -7.11
N ALA A 47 -11.92 -13.44 -5.87
CA ALA A 47 -13.00 -13.73 -4.91
C ALA A 47 -14.37 -13.21 -5.39
N CYS A 48 -14.39 -12.15 -6.20
CA CYS A 48 -15.60 -11.64 -6.85
C CYS A 48 -15.94 -12.38 -8.15
N GLY A 49 -15.10 -13.32 -8.61
CA GLY A 49 -15.29 -13.99 -9.91
C GLY A 49 -14.92 -13.10 -11.10
N ILE A 50 -14.21 -12.00 -10.86
CA ILE A 50 -13.67 -11.09 -11.88
C ILE A 50 -12.22 -11.51 -12.14
N GLY A 51 -11.98 -12.36 -13.15
CA GLY A 51 -10.63 -12.90 -13.35
C GLY A 51 -10.41 -13.48 -14.74
N ALA A 52 -9.20 -14.00 -14.95
CA ALA A 52 -8.84 -14.67 -16.20
C ALA A 52 -9.79 -15.85 -16.46
N GLY A 53 -10.41 -15.86 -17.63
CA GLY A 53 -11.38 -16.87 -18.04
C GLY A 53 -12.85 -16.51 -17.74
N SER A 54 -13.12 -15.38 -17.07
CA SER A 54 -14.47 -14.82 -16.96
C SER A 54 -14.73 -13.82 -18.10
N GLU A 55 -16.00 -13.47 -18.33
CA GLU A 55 -16.38 -12.39 -19.25
C GLU A 55 -15.85 -11.00 -18.79
N PHE A 56 -15.37 -10.90 -17.56
CA PHE A 56 -14.83 -9.68 -16.94
C PHE A 56 -13.29 -9.66 -16.90
N ALA A 57 -12.60 -10.48 -17.72
CA ALA A 57 -11.14 -10.53 -17.72
C ALA A 57 -10.51 -9.18 -18.10
N GLU A 58 -11.09 -8.44 -19.05
CA GLU A 58 -10.62 -7.10 -19.43
C GLU A 58 -10.78 -6.11 -18.27
N LEU A 59 -11.89 -6.16 -17.56
CA LEU A 59 -12.12 -5.33 -16.37
C LEU A 59 -11.05 -5.57 -15.29
N GLN A 60 -10.62 -6.82 -15.10
CA GLN A 60 -9.54 -7.11 -14.15
C GLN A 60 -8.24 -6.42 -14.55
N VAL A 61 -7.89 -6.41 -15.83
CA VAL A 61 -6.69 -5.73 -16.35
C VAL A 61 -6.78 -4.22 -16.11
N ASP A 62 -7.92 -3.62 -16.40
CA ASP A 62 -8.16 -2.19 -16.18
C ASP A 62 -8.04 -1.82 -14.70
N LEU A 63 -8.58 -2.64 -13.82
CA LEU A 63 -8.48 -2.45 -12.37
C LEU A 63 -7.03 -2.52 -11.87
N LEU A 64 -6.23 -3.46 -12.41
CA LEU A 64 -4.81 -3.58 -12.11
C LEU A 64 -4.03 -2.36 -12.57
N GLN A 65 -4.27 -1.88 -13.80
CA GLN A 65 -3.62 -0.69 -14.35
C GLN A 65 -3.95 0.56 -13.54
N ASN A 66 -5.24 0.77 -13.23
CA ASN A 66 -5.68 1.90 -12.43
C ASN A 66 -5.10 1.88 -11.02
N ALA A 67 -5.01 0.72 -10.39
CA ALA A 67 -4.41 0.58 -9.07
C ALA A 67 -2.92 0.94 -9.06
N MET A 68 -2.17 0.54 -10.10
CA MET A 68 -0.77 0.90 -10.24
C MET A 68 -0.57 2.39 -10.46
N LEU A 69 -1.44 3.01 -11.28
CA LEU A 69 -1.40 4.45 -11.53
C LEU A 69 -1.70 5.23 -10.24
N VAL A 70 -2.74 4.85 -9.51
CA VAL A 70 -3.11 5.47 -8.23
C VAL A 70 -1.99 5.30 -7.20
N ALA A 71 -1.38 4.10 -7.09
CA ALA A 71 -0.25 3.86 -6.19
C ALA A 71 0.93 4.79 -6.50
N GLY A 72 1.23 5.02 -7.79
CA GLY A 72 2.25 5.96 -8.21
C GLY A 72 1.94 7.41 -7.79
N ILE A 73 0.72 7.87 -8.05
CA ILE A 73 0.27 9.23 -7.68
C ILE A 73 0.33 9.42 -6.15
N VAL A 74 -0.19 8.48 -5.38
CA VAL A 74 -0.21 8.57 -3.91
C VAL A 74 1.21 8.53 -3.34
N THR A 75 2.12 7.75 -3.95
CA THR A 75 3.54 7.74 -3.58
C THR A 75 4.19 9.10 -3.83
N LEU A 76 3.90 9.76 -4.95
CA LEU A 76 4.39 11.11 -5.21
C LEU A 76 3.85 12.14 -4.19
N VAL A 77 2.57 12.05 -3.84
CA VAL A 77 1.97 12.89 -2.79
C VAL A 77 2.65 12.64 -1.44
N GLN A 78 2.97 11.39 -1.12
CA GLN A 78 3.69 11.03 0.11
C GLN A 78 5.10 11.62 0.15
N LEU A 79 5.82 11.60 -0.97
CA LEU A 79 7.19 12.12 -1.09
C LEU A 79 7.24 13.65 -1.02
N TYR A 80 6.39 14.33 -1.79
CA TYR A 80 6.44 15.79 -1.94
C TYR A 80 5.58 16.55 -0.93
N ALA A 81 4.70 15.87 -0.24
CA ALA A 81 3.72 16.43 0.70
C ALA A 81 2.95 17.64 0.15
N ILE A 82 1.69 17.46 -0.16
CA ILE A 82 0.81 18.52 -0.64
C ILE A 82 -0.03 19.05 0.52
N GLY A 83 0.35 20.21 1.04
CA GLY A 83 -0.31 20.80 2.20
C GLY A 83 -0.14 19.95 3.48
N PRO A 84 -1.23 19.55 4.16
CA PRO A 84 -1.17 18.72 5.36
C PRO A 84 -1.02 17.22 5.06
N VAL A 85 -1.07 16.82 3.78
CA VAL A 85 -1.04 15.42 3.33
C VAL A 85 0.36 15.06 2.85
N GLY A 86 0.88 13.92 3.33
CA GLY A 86 2.21 13.41 2.99
C GLY A 86 3.22 13.62 4.11
N GLY A 87 4.04 12.60 4.33
CA GLY A 87 5.01 12.56 5.44
C GLY A 87 6.41 13.02 5.07
N LYS A 88 6.69 13.33 3.80
CA LYS A 88 8.05 13.59 3.25
C LYS A 88 9.03 12.45 3.54
N VAL A 89 8.52 11.24 3.66
CA VAL A 89 9.29 10.03 3.92
C VAL A 89 9.26 9.18 2.65
N PRO A 90 10.37 8.59 2.22
CA PRO A 90 10.43 7.75 1.02
C PRO A 90 9.77 6.38 1.27
N ILE A 91 8.48 6.39 1.53
CA ILE A 91 7.63 5.22 1.68
C ILE A 91 6.79 5.11 0.42
N ILE A 92 6.84 3.95 -0.20
CA ILE A 92 6.00 3.65 -1.36
C ILE A 92 4.62 3.26 -0.85
N MET A 93 3.60 3.90 -1.38
CA MET A 93 2.21 3.65 -1.04
C MET A 93 1.61 2.64 -2.04
N GLY A 94 0.86 1.70 -1.53
CA GLY A 94 0.26 0.66 -2.37
C GLY A 94 -0.95 0.02 -1.75
N THR A 95 -1.46 -1.02 -2.39
CA THR A 95 -2.63 -1.77 -1.92
C THR A 95 -2.32 -2.51 -0.62
N SER A 96 -3.14 -2.32 0.40
CA SER A 96 -2.97 -3.02 1.68
C SER A 96 -3.51 -4.44 1.61
N SER A 97 -2.67 -5.41 1.96
CA SER A 97 -3.09 -6.81 2.13
C SER A 97 -3.83 -7.06 3.46
N GLY A 98 -3.79 -6.12 4.39
CA GLY A 98 -4.45 -6.26 5.70
C GLY A 98 -5.95 -6.41 5.64
N PHE A 99 -6.59 -5.92 4.58
CA PHE A 99 -8.04 -5.96 4.41
C PHE A 99 -8.53 -7.10 3.50
N ILE A 100 -7.65 -7.95 2.97
CA ILE A 100 -8.03 -9.04 2.05
C ILE A 100 -9.09 -9.95 2.68
N GLY A 101 -8.94 -10.32 3.95
CA GLY A 101 -9.91 -11.17 4.67
C GLY A 101 -11.30 -10.54 4.76
N VAL A 102 -11.36 -9.23 5.06
CA VAL A 102 -12.61 -8.48 5.15
C VAL A 102 -13.25 -8.37 3.76
N PHE A 103 -12.49 -8.03 2.74
CA PHE A 103 -12.98 -7.90 1.37
C PHE A 103 -13.50 -9.23 0.82
N ASN A 104 -12.80 -10.34 1.08
CA ASN A 104 -13.26 -11.66 0.71
C ASN A 104 -14.58 -12.03 1.41
N SER A 105 -14.75 -11.63 2.66
CA SER A 105 -16.02 -11.84 3.39
C SER A 105 -17.15 -11.02 2.76
N VAL A 106 -16.91 -9.76 2.42
CA VAL A 106 -17.90 -8.91 1.73
C VAL A 106 -18.25 -9.50 0.36
N ALA A 107 -17.26 -9.93 -0.43
CA ALA A 107 -17.47 -10.57 -1.72
C ALA A 107 -18.40 -11.80 -1.60
N LYS A 108 -18.15 -12.66 -0.60
CA LYS A 108 -18.99 -13.84 -0.35
C LYS A 108 -20.42 -13.50 0.04
N VAL A 109 -20.60 -12.53 0.96
CA VAL A 109 -21.93 -12.11 1.42
C VAL A 109 -22.75 -11.48 0.30
N MET A 110 -22.10 -10.72 -0.58
CA MET A 110 -22.76 -10.04 -1.70
C MET A 110 -22.95 -10.95 -2.94
N GLY A 111 -22.50 -12.20 -2.88
CA GLY A 111 -22.62 -13.16 -3.99
C GLY A 111 -21.63 -12.95 -5.13
N GLY A 112 -20.54 -12.20 -4.92
CA GLY A 112 -19.50 -11.93 -5.92
C GLY A 112 -19.95 -11.00 -7.05
N GLY A 113 -19.30 -11.16 -8.21
CA GLY A 113 -19.60 -10.36 -9.39
C GLY A 113 -19.24 -8.87 -9.27
N ILE A 114 -19.70 -8.08 -10.21
CA ILE A 114 -19.50 -6.61 -10.22
C ILE A 114 -20.16 -5.96 -9.00
N ALA A 115 -21.31 -6.46 -8.55
CA ALA A 115 -22.02 -5.93 -7.39
C ALA A 115 -21.20 -6.14 -6.10
N GLY A 116 -20.60 -7.33 -5.92
CA GLY A 116 -19.70 -7.63 -4.80
C GLY A 116 -18.47 -6.73 -4.80
N TYR A 117 -17.85 -6.53 -5.96
CA TYR A 117 -16.72 -5.63 -6.10
C TYR A 117 -17.10 -4.17 -5.84
N GLY A 118 -18.25 -3.72 -6.34
CA GLY A 118 -18.81 -2.39 -6.07
C GLY A 118 -19.04 -2.13 -4.58
N ALA A 119 -19.57 -3.12 -3.86
CA ALA A 119 -19.73 -3.04 -2.40
C ALA A 119 -18.39 -2.91 -1.67
N ILE A 120 -17.35 -3.63 -2.10
CA ILE A 120 -15.99 -3.50 -1.57
C ILE A 120 -15.44 -2.09 -1.82
N MET A 121 -15.63 -1.55 -3.01
CA MET A 121 -15.18 -0.18 -3.34
C MET A 121 -15.88 0.86 -2.48
N LEU A 122 -17.19 0.76 -2.31
CA LEU A 122 -17.93 1.66 -1.43
C LEU A 122 -17.46 1.56 0.02
N ALA A 123 -17.28 0.36 0.54
CA ALA A 123 -16.74 0.13 1.88
C ALA A 123 -15.34 0.73 2.03
N SER A 124 -14.49 0.61 1.00
CA SER A 124 -13.14 1.20 0.98
C SER A 124 -13.15 2.72 1.01
N VAL A 125 -14.08 3.36 0.28
CA VAL A 125 -14.25 4.82 0.31
C VAL A 125 -14.68 5.30 1.69
N LEU A 126 -15.67 4.64 2.30
CA LEU A 126 -16.15 4.96 3.65
C LEU A 126 -15.04 4.72 4.70
N GLY A 127 -14.31 3.61 4.59
CA GLY A 127 -13.17 3.31 5.45
C GLY A 127 -12.05 4.35 5.32
N GLY A 128 -11.69 4.73 4.10
CA GLY A 128 -10.67 5.76 3.85
C GLY A 128 -11.09 7.14 4.38
N LEU A 129 -12.37 7.49 4.28
CA LEU A 129 -12.90 8.72 4.89
C LEU A 129 -12.76 8.68 6.42
N PHE A 130 -13.11 7.56 7.03
CA PHE A 130 -12.96 7.34 8.47
C PHE A 130 -11.48 7.38 8.91
N GLU A 131 -10.59 6.72 8.18
CA GLU A 131 -9.15 6.77 8.44
C GLU A 131 -8.58 8.19 8.31
N THR A 132 -9.08 8.98 7.35
CA THR A 132 -8.68 10.37 7.19
C THR A 132 -9.06 11.19 8.42
N VAL A 133 -10.28 11.04 8.92
CA VAL A 133 -10.73 11.71 10.16
C VAL A 133 -9.88 11.27 11.35
N LEU A 134 -9.63 9.96 11.50
CA LEU A 134 -8.74 9.44 12.54
C LEU A 134 -7.32 10.00 12.40
N GLY A 135 -6.81 10.16 11.19
CA GLY A 135 -5.49 10.74 10.93
C GLY A 135 -5.36 12.16 11.49
N PHE A 136 -6.37 13.00 11.35
CA PHE A 136 -6.40 14.33 11.97
C PHE A 136 -6.48 14.26 13.50
N LEU A 137 -7.20 13.27 14.04
CA LEU A 137 -7.34 13.03 15.47
C LEU A 137 -6.13 12.31 16.08
N LEU A 138 -5.22 11.78 15.29
CA LEU A 138 -4.08 11.00 15.76
C LEU A 138 -3.14 11.82 16.66
N LYS A 139 -3.02 13.12 16.39
CA LYS A 139 -2.18 14.02 17.18
C LYS A 139 -2.56 14.03 18.67
N PRO A 140 -3.84 14.26 19.05
CA PRO A 140 -4.28 14.13 20.45
C PRO A 140 -4.34 12.67 20.93
N LEU A 141 -4.66 11.72 20.05
CA LEU A 141 -4.75 10.29 20.36
C LEU A 141 -3.39 9.63 20.60
N ARG A 142 -2.29 10.18 20.06
CA ARG A 142 -0.93 9.66 20.24
C ARG A 142 -0.56 9.47 21.73
N ARG A 143 -1.17 10.23 22.61
CA ARG A 143 -1.00 10.08 24.06
C ARG A 143 -1.49 8.72 24.58
N PHE A 144 -2.46 8.09 23.90
CA PHE A 144 -3.04 6.79 24.29
C PHE A 144 -2.36 5.61 23.59
N PHE A 145 -1.51 5.87 22.58
CA PHE A 145 -0.76 4.86 21.86
C PHE A 145 0.74 4.95 22.16
N PRO A 146 1.21 4.41 23.31
CA PRO A 146 2.63 4.37 23.59
C PRO A 146 3.37 3.53 22.52
N ALA A 147 4.65 3.87 22.29
CA ALA A 147 5.48 3.25 21.26
C ALA A 147 5.54 1.71 21.37
N VAL A 148 5.38 1.17 22.57
CA VAL A 148 5.34 -0.28 22.84
C VAL A 148 4.12 -0.92 22.15
N VAL A 149 2.94 -0.30 22.23
CA VAL A 149 1.71 -0.83 21.61
C VAL A 149 1.83 -0.82 20.09
N THR A 150 2.27 0.29 19.50
CA THR A 150 2.48 0.39 18.04
C THR A 150 3.55 -0.56 17.54
N GLY A 151 4.64 -0.74 18.31
CA GLY A 151 5.70 -1.69 18.00
C GLY A 151 5.21 -3.14 18.05
N THR A 152 4.46 -3.51 19.08
CA THR A 152 3.90 -4.87 19.22
C THR A 152 2.93 -5.19 18.09
N VAL A 153 2.04 -4.26 17.71
CA VAL A 153 1.11 -4.45 16.59
C VAL A 153 1.89 -4.63 15.27
N ALA A 154 2.90 -3.80 15.02
CA ALA A 154 3.71 -3.90 13.81
C ALA A 154 4.47 -5.24 13.72
N VAL A 155 5.08 -5.68 14.82
CA VAL A 155 5.78 -6.98 14.90
C VAL A 155 4.80 -8.14 14.73
N SER A 156 3.66 -8.12 15.41
CA SER A 156 2.64 -9.17 15.28
C SER A 156 2.13 -9.27 13.84
N TYR A 157 1.88 -8.14 13.19
CA TYR A 157 1.41 -8.10 11.81
C TYR A 157 2.45 -8.69 10.83
N THR A 158 3.71 -8.33 10.97
CA THR A 158 4.79 -8.87 10.14
C THR A 158 5.05 -10.35 10.41
N HIS A 159 4.94 -10.79 11.65
CA HIS A 159 5.17 -12.18 12.04
C HIS A 159 4.05 -13.11 11.53
N LEU A 160 2.80 -12.72 11.70
CA LEU A 160 1.65 -13.47 11.17
C LEU A 160 1.74 -13.61 9.65
N ARG A 161 2.10 -12.53 8.95
CA ARG A 161 2.24 -12.55 7.49
C ARG A 161 3.38 -13.45 7.00
N ALA A 162 4.47 -13.57 7.75
CA ALA A 162 5.59 -14.45 7.41
C ALA A 162 5.22 -15.95 7.54
N HIS A 163 4.18 -16.29 8.29
CA HIS A 163 3.69 -17.66 8.44
C HIS A 163 2.59 -18.05 7.45
N GLU A 164 2.01 -17.08 6.72
CA GLU A 164 0.99 -17.33 5.71
C GLU A 164 1.57 -17.56 4.30
N THR A 165 2.87 -17.38 4.12
CA THR A 165 3.63 -17.66 2.89
C THR A 165 4.48 -18.91 3.03
#